data_7a905bddbdc3378f15b1d6dde0110bc3
#
_entry.id   7a905bddbdc3378f15b1d6dde0110bc3
#
_cell.length_a   1.000
_cell.length_b   1.000
_cell.length_c   1.000
_cell.angle_alpha   90.00
_cell.angle_beta   90.00
_cell.angle_gamma   90.00
#
_symmetry.space_group_name_H-M   'P 1'
#
loop_
_entity.id
_entity.type
_entity.pdbx_description
1 polymer ?
#
loop_
_entity_poly.entity_id
_entity_poly.type
_entity_poly.pdbx_seq_one_letter_code
_entity_poly.pdbx_strand_id
1 'polypeptide(L)'
;MEIYLHCEGKTDYAVIYSLMKKVTKNQELSVEWIKKDVLKEWTTHRKHGFKLSGSYKYVTALAGIALRYGNKNIAYHQDADRKYDDVYKSITSEFNKFKNAGFNYLAIVPKEMIEAWLLADKNAYPHEPKKPLLPAKPEELWGRKDSEKHPKKYLENVLKQFHQTPSADIFSWIIEKSDLEIIKARCPKSFGQFYADLQTFITKAGD
;
A
#
# COMPACT_ATOMS: atom_id res chain seq x y z
N MET A 1 10.76 9.95 -11.89
CA MET A 1 9.41 10.16 -11.32
C MET A 1 9.51 10.24 -9.80
N GLU A 2 8.98 11.29 -9.19
CA GLU A 2 8.94 11.48 -7.75
C GLU A 2 7.50 11.30 -7.23
N ILE A 3 7.32 10.56 -6.14
CA ILE A 3 6.02 10.26 -5.54
C ILE A 3 6.06 10.55 -4.04
N TYR A 4 5.06 11.27 -3.53
CA TYR A 4 4.83 11.41 -2.08
C TYR A 4 3.85 10.33 -1.63
N LEU A 5 4.34 9.40 -0.82
CA LEU A 5 3.59 8.25 -0.32
C LEU A 5 3.30 8.40 1.16
N HIS A 6 2.03 8.25 1.55
CA HIS A 6 1.69 7.97 2.94
C HIS A 6 1.29 6.50 3.12
N CYS A 7 1.86 5.86 4.14
CA CYS A 7 1.46 4.55 4.64
C CYS A 7 1.68 4.51 6.17
N GLU A 8 1.06 3.54 6.84
CA GLU A 8 1.06 3.50 8.30
C GLU A 8 2.44 3.13 8.88
N GLY A 9 3.13 2.17 8.27
CA GLY A 9 4.32 1.58 8.81
C GLY A 9 5.48 1.41 7.82
N LYS A 10 6.64 1.09 8.38
CA LYS A 10 7.86 0.84 7.61
C LYS A 10 7.74 -0.41 6.72
N THR A 11 7.00 -1.42 7.19
CA THR A 11 6.74 -2.65 6.44
C THR A 11 5.84 -2.39 5.24
N ASP A 12 4.78 -1.58 5.41
CA ASP A 12 3.88 -1.21 4.31
C ASP A 12 4.62 -0.41 3.24
N TYR A 13 5.46 0.55 3.68
CA TYR A 13 6.33 1.30 2.78
C TYR A 13 7.20 0.37 1.95
N ALA A 14 7.84 -0.61 2.58
CA ALA A 14 8.74 -1.54 1.90
C ALA A 14 8.01 -2.37 0.82
N VAL A 15 6.82 -2.88 1.13
CA VAL A 15 5.98 -3.63 0.19
C VAL A 15 5.57 -2.73 -0.99
N ILE A 16 5.01 -1.56 -0.70
CA ILE A 16 4.50 -0.64 -1.73
C ILE A 16 5.63 -0.16 -2.64
N TYR A 17 6.76 0.23 -2.06
CA TYR A 17 7.95 0.65 -2.81
C TYR A 17 8.45 -0.46 -3.74
N SER A 18 8.58 -1.70 -3.23
CA SER A 18 9.02 -2.86 -4.03
C SER A 18 8.04 -3.18 -5.17
N LEU A 19 6.72 -3.07 -4.92
CA LEU A 19 5.70 -3.24 -5.96
C LEU A 19 5.80 -2.16 -7.04
N MET A 20 5.90 -0.88 -6.64
CA MET A 20 6.08 0.22 -7.58
C MET A 20 7.33 0.04 -8.43
N LYS A 21 8.47 -0.26 -7.80
CA LYS A 21 9.74 -0.51 -8.48
C LYS A 21 9.65 -1.66 -9.49
N LYS A 22 8.95 -2.73 -9.13
CA LYS A 22 8.77 -3.89 -9.99
C LYS A 22 7.90 -3.58 -11.22
N VAL A 23 6.85 -2.78 -11.04
CA VAL A 23 5.94 -2.38 -12.14
C VAL A 23 6.60 -1.35 -13.05
N THR A 24 7.39 -0.42 -12.51
CA THR A 24 8.13 0.58 -13.30
C THR A 24 9.35 0.02 -14.03
N LYS A 25 9.68 -1.28 -13.85
CA LYS A 25 10.83 -1.94 -14.47
C LYS A 25 12.15 -1.18 -14.25
N ASN A 26 12.36 -0.68 -13.04
CA ASN A 26 13.55 0.07 -12.63
C ASN A 26 13.77 1.43 -13.35
N GLN A 27 12.74 2.05 -13.91
CA GLN A 27 12.83 3.49 -14.24
C GLN A 27 13.18 4.26 -12.97
N GLU A 28 13.84 5.41 -13.12
CA GLU A 28 14.18 6.26 -11.96
C GLU A 28 12.92 6.60 -11.18
N LEU A 29 12.77 5.95 -10.03
CA LEU A 29 11.66 6.10 -9.11
C LEU A 29 12.17 6.61 -7.78
N SER A 30 11.75 7.80 -7.39
CA SER A 30 11.93 8.36 -6.05
C SER A 30 10.61 8.33 -5.32
N VAL A 31 10.56 7.67 -4.16
CA VAL A 31 9.36 7.63 -3.32
C VAL A 31 9.70 8.21 -1.95
N GLU A 32 9.13 9.35 -1.64
CA GLU A 32 9.28 9.98 -0.32
C GLU A 32 8.15 9.53 0.62
N TRP A 33 8.51 8.90 1.72
CA TRP A 33 7.56 8.47 2.72
C TRP A 33 7.15 9.60 3.66
N ILE A 34 5.93 10.09 3.50
CA ILE A 34 5.35 11.11 4.37
C ILE A 34 4.74 10.44 5.59
N LYS A 35 5.42 10.54 6.73
CA LYS A 35 5.03 9.90 7.98
C LYS A 35 3.76 10.55 8.58
N LYS A 36 3.02 9.75 9.36
CA LYS A 36 1.76 10.18 10.01
C LYS A 36 1.92 11.43 10.87
N ASP A 37 3.08 11.59 11.53
CA ASP A 37 3.30 12.74 12.39
C ASP A 37 3.42 14.04 11.59
N VAL A 38 4.05 14.01 10.43
CA VAL A 38 4.08 15.13 9.48
C VAL A 38 2.66 15.51 9.04
N LEU A 39 1.83 14.50 8.70
CA LEU A 39 0.43 14.76 8.34
C LEU A 39 -0.39 15.32 9.51
N LYS A 40 -0.16 14.85 10.73
CA LYS A 40 -0.81 15.39 11.93
C LYS A 40 -0.48 16.86 12.14
N GLU A 41 0.79 17.24 12.03
CA GLU A 41 1.21 18.63 12.11
C GLU A 41 0.47 19.50 11.10
N TRP A 42 0.37 19.04 9.84
CA TRP A 42 -0.38 19.73 8.80
C TRP A 42 -1.86 19.89 9.11
N THR A 43 -2.49 18.90 9.75
CA THR A 43 -3.91 18.96 10.11
C THR A 43 -4.19 19.85 11.32
N THR A 44 -3.21 20.09 12.18
CA THR A 44 -3.37 20.82 13.45
C THR A 44 -2.86 22.25 13.42
N HIS A 45 -1.90 22.58 12.54
CA HIS A 45 -1.31 23.91 12.49
C HIS A 45 -2.26 24.92 11.81
N ARG A 46 -2.72 25.90 12.61
CA ARG A 46 -3.50 27.08 12.15
C ARG A 46 -2.77 27.95 11.11
N LYS A 47 -1.48 27.76 10.89
CA LYS A 47 -0.63 28.54 9.96
C LYS A 47 -1.07 28.49 8.52
N HIS A 48 -1.90 27.53 8.13
CA HIS A 48 -2.37 27.36 6.73
C HIS A 48 -3.81 27.83 6.51
N GLY A 49 -4.41 28.52 7.45
CA GLY A 49 -5.69 29.22 7.29
C GLY A 49 -6.95 28.36 7.30
N PHE A 50 -6.85 27.01 7.40
CA PHE A 50 -8.00 26.13 7.48
C PHE A 50 -7.77 24.94 8.42
N LYS A 51 -8.82 24.53 9.09
CA LYS A 51 -8.86 23.34 9.93
C LYS A 51 -9.31 22.17 9.07
N LEU A 52 -8.42 21.21 8.82
CA LEU A 52 -8.78 19.98 8.17
C LEU A 52 -9.61 19.11 9.14
N SER A 53 -10.79 18.72 8.72
CA SER A 53 -11.71 17.86 9.47
C SER A 53 -12.15 16.69 8.60
N GLY A 54 -12.66 15.63 9.25
CA GLY A 54 -13.15 14.44 8.58
C GLY A 54 -12.20 13.24 8.66
N SER A 55 -12.73 12.08 8.30
CA SER A 55 -12.04 10.79 8.42
C SER A 55 -10.81 10.68 7.52
N TYR A 56 -10.80 11.38 6.40
CA TYR A 56 -9.73 11.35 5.40
C TYR A 56 -8.90 12.63 5.31
N LYS A 57 -8.85 13.40 6.40
CA LYS A 57 -8.07 14.64 6.49
C LYS A 57 -6.58 14.46 6.14
N TYR A 58 -6.04 13.27 6.28
CA TYR A 58 -4.65 12.98 5.92
C TYR A 58 -4.44 12.91 4.40
N VAL A 59 -5.44 12.54 3.61
CA VAL A 59 -5.39 12.63 2.14
C VAL A 59 -5.25 14.09 1.73
N THR A 60 -6.08 14.97 2.33
CA THR A 60 -6.01 16.43 2.09
C THR A 60 -4.67 17.02 2.54
N ALA A 61 -4.15 16.59 3.70
CA ALA A 61 -2.86 17.04 4.19
C ALA A 61 -1.71 16.62 3.26
N LEU A 62 -1.73 15.39 2.76
CA LEU A 62 -0.74 14.87 1.80
C LEU A 62 -0.76 15.69 0.50
N ALA A 63 -1.95 15.99 -0.04
CA ALA A 63 -2.09 16.85 -1.22
C ALA A 63 -1.55 18.26 -0.96
N GLY A 64 -1.82 18.84 0.22
CA GLY A 64 -1.30 20.15 0.61
C GLY A 64 0.22 20.19 0.72
N ILE A 65 0.84 19.15 1.28
CA ILE A 65 2.30 18.99 1.34
C ILE A 65 2.87 18.91 -0.07
N ALA A 66 2.32 18.03 -0.89
CA ALA A 66 2.77 17.82 -2.26
C ALA A 66 2.69 19.12 -3.08
N LEU A 67 1.59 19.86 -2.97
CA LEU A 67 1.43 21.15 -3.62
C LEU A 67 2.51 22.17 -3.19
N ARG A 68 2.81 22.23 -1.89
CA ARG A 68 3.82 23.14 -1.36
C ARG A 68 5.22 22.89 -1.93
N TYR A 69 5.55 21.63 -2.18
CA TYR A 69 6.86 21.23 -2.72
C TYR A 69 6.85 21.03 -4.24
N GLY A 70 5.75 21.38 -4.92
CA GLY A 70 5.64 21.30 -6.38
C GLY A 70 5.49 19.87 -6.92
N ASN A 71 5.27 18.87 -6.04
CA ASN A 71 5.04 17.50 -6.47
C ASN A 71 3.55 17.26 -6.75
N LYS A 72 3.25 16.58 -7.85
CA LYS A 72 1.86 16.28 -8.24
C LYS A 72 1.51 14.81 -8.14
N ASN A 73 2.47 13.93 -7.88
CA ASN A 73 2.24 12.50 -7.78
C ASN A 73 2.13 12.09 -6.31
N ILE A 74 0.95 11.68 -5.89
CA ILE A 74 0.67 11.31 -4.50
C ILE A 74 0.06 9.91 -4.42
N ALA A 75 0.48 9.14 -3.42
CA ALA A 75 -0.04 7.82 -3.13
C ALA A 75 -0.44 7.73 -1.64
N TYR A 76 -1.58 7.13 -1.37
CA TYR A 76 -2.10 7.01 -0.01
C TYR A 76 -2.52 5.57 0.26
N HIS A 77 -1.94 4.97 1.30
CA HIS A 77 -2.24 3.63 1.76
C HIS A 77 -3.08 3.64 3.04
N GLN A 78 -4.07 2.76 3.05
CA GLN A 78 -4.86 2.46 4.24
C GLN A 78 -5.43 1.04 4.14
N ASP A 79 -5.26 0.24 5.17
CA ASP A 79 -5.92 -1.05 5.30
C ASP A 79 -7.44 -0.87 5.41
N ALA A 80 -8.20 -1.72 4.73
CA ALA A 80 -9.64 -1.54 4.65
C ALA A 80 -10.42 -2.19 5.80
N ASP A 81 -9.81 -3.09 6.56
CA ASP A 81 -10.48 -3.79 7.66
C ASP A 81 -11.90 -4.26 7.25
N ARG A 82 -12.01 -4.99 6.12
CA ARG A 82 -13.24 -5.49 5.48
C ARG A 82 -14.15 -4.46 4.81
N LYS A 83 -13.90 -3.19 4.95
CA LYS A 83 -14.72 -2.12 4.35
C LYS A 83 -14.10 -1.62 3.04
N TYR A 84 -13.59 -2.55 2.23
CA TYR A 84 -12.81 -2.21 1.03
C TYR A 84 -13.52 -1.19 0.14
N ASP A 85 -14.77 -1.45 -0.23
CA ASP A 85 -15.49 -0.57 -1.17
C ASP A 85 -15.72 0.84 -0.58
N ASP A 86 -16.04 0.92 0.71
CA ASP A 86 -16.26 2.19 1.40
C ASP A 86 -14.96 2.97 1.56
N VAL A 87 -13.87 2.31 1.97
CA VAL A 87 -12.56 2.92 2.17
C VAL A 87 -12.00 3.40 0.83
N TYR A 88 -11.99 2.54 -0.19
CA TYR A 88 -11.51 2.88 -1.53
C TYR A 88 -12.29 4.05 -2.12
N LYS A 89 -13.62 4.00 -2.09
CA LYS A 89 -14.50 5.09 -2.57
C LYS A 89 -14.26 6.39 -1.82
N SER A 90 -14.06 6.32 -0.52
CA SER A 90 -13.85 7.52 0.30
C SER A 90 -12.51 8.18 0.01
N ILE A 91 -11.43 7.40 -0.11
CA ILE A 91 -10.09 7.92 -0.46
C ILE A 91 -10.12 8.53 -1.86
N THR A 92 -10.67 7.82 -2.85
CA THR A 92 -10.75 8.31 -4.23
C THR A 92 -11.64 9.54 -4.36
N SER A 93 -12.74 9.61 -3.61
CA SER A 93 -13.59 10.81 -3.53
C SER A 93 -12.85 12.01 -2.95
N GLU A 94 -12.03 11.79 -1.91
CA GLU A 94 -11.22 12.87 -1.33
C GLU A 94 -10.17 13.38 -2.33
N PHE A 95 -9.48 12.48 -3.03
CA PHE A 95 -8.53 12.85 -4.09
C PHE A 95 -9.20 13.62 -5.24
N ASN A 96 -10.41 13.24 -5.63
CA ASN A 96 -11.15 13.91 -6.72
C ASN A 96 -11.41 15.40 -6.45
N LYS A 97 -11.42 15.84 -5.18
CA LYS A 97 -11.50 17.27 -4.84
C LYS A 97 -10.30 18.08 -5.37
N PHE A 98 -9.18 17.41 -5.60
CA PHE A 98 -7.93 18.02 -6.09
C PHE A 98 -7.68 17.75 -7.58
N LYS A 99 -8.63 17.14 -8.31
CA LYS A 99 -8.46 16.81 -9.74
C LYS A 99 -8.12 18.04 -10.58
N ASN A 100 -8.77 19.16 -10.31
CA ASN A 100 -8.53 20.42 -11.03
C ASN A 100 -7.18 21.08 -10.71
N ALA A 101 -6.53 20.66 -9.62
CA ALA A 101 -5.17 21.10 -9.28
C ALA A 101 -4.08 20.30 -10.03
N GLY A 102 -4.47 19.38 -10.91
CA GLY A 102 -3.55 18.60 -11.74
C GLY A 102 -2.82 17.48 -10.97
N PHE A 103 -3.34 17.03 -9.82
CA PHE A 103 -2.76 15.90 -9.11
C PHE A 103 -3.01 14.59 -9.83
N ASN A 104 -1.95 13.80 -9.92
CA ASN A 104 -2.00 12.38 -10.21
C ASN A 104 -1.99 11.63 -8.88
N TYR A 105 -2.93 10.74 -8.65
CA TYR A 105 -3.07 10.08 -7.35
C TYR A 105 -3.24 8.57 -7.48
N LEU A 106 -2.80 7.85 -6.45
CA LEU A 106 -2.93 6.40 -6.31
C LEU A 106 -3.49 6.07 -4.93
N ALA A 107 -4.67 5.44 -4.90
CA ALA A 107 -5.23 4.85 -3.70
C ALA A 107 -4.74 3.40 -3.55
N ILE A 108 -4.14 3.07 -2.42
CA ILE A 108 -3.61 1.75 -2.11
C ILE A 108 -4.40 1.18 -0.95
N VAL A 109 -5.34 0.31 -1.25
CA VAL A 109 -6.30 -0.20 -0.26
C VAL A 109 -6.30 -1.73 -0.30
N PRO A 110 -5.53 -2.41 0.55
CA PRO A 110 -5.69 -3.85 0.76
C PRO A 110 -7.07 -4.15 1.37
N LYS A 111 -7.69 -5.27 0.99
CA LYS A 111 -9.04 -5.63 1.47
C LYS A 111 -9.10 -5.82 2.99
N GLU A 112 -8.10 -6.46 3.54
CA GLU A 112 -7.86 -6.55 4.99
C GLU A 112 -6.60 -5.78 5.32
N MET A 113 -5.44 -6.37 5.00
CA MET A 113 -4.10 -5.86 5.26
C MET A 113 -3.16 -6.21 4.11
N ILE A 114 -2.07 -5.47 3.99
CA ILE A 114 -1.08 -5.68 2.94
C ILE A 114 -0.39 -7.05 3.01
N GLU A 115 -0.35 -7.68 4.19
CA GLU A 115 0.18 -9.02 4.40
C GLU A 115 -0.57 -10.09 3.60
N ALA A 116 -1.84 -9.86 3.25
CA ALA A 116 -2.59 -10.75 2.37
C ALA A 116 -1.95 -10.87 0.97
N TRP A 117 -1.37 -9.79 0.46
CA TRP A 117 -0.67 -9.79 -0.83
C TRP A 117 0.63 -10.60 -0.76
N LEU A 118 1.36 -10.53 0.36
CA LEU A 118 2.56 -11.34 0.60
C LEU A 118 2.26 -12.83 0.65
N LEU A 119 1.08 -13.22 1.11
CA LEU A 119 0.63 -14.61 1.18
C LEU A 119 0.09 -15.15 -0.15
N ALA A 120 0.16 -14.39 -1.23
CA ALA A 120 -0.44 -14.80 -2.49
C ALA A 120 0.45 -15.77 -3.30
N ASP A 121 1.76 -15.56 -3.34
CA ASP A 121 2.65 -16.39 -4.15
C ASP A 121 3.55 -17.30 -3.33
N LYS A 122 3.26 -18.61 -3.36
CA LYS A 122 4.09 -19.63 -2.67
C LYS A 122 5.51 -19.77 -3.23
N ASN A 123 5.73 -19.37 -4.47
CA ASN A 123 7.04 -19.49 -5.10
C ASN A 123 8.00 -18.37 -4.67
N ALA A 124 7.47 -17.32 -4.05
CA ALA A 124 8.28 -16.25 -3.45
C ALA A 124 9.01 -16.68 -2.16
N TYR A 125 8.65 -17.84 -1.60
CA TYR A 125 9.26 -18.36 -0.38
C TYR A 125 10.31 -19.42 -0.69
N PRO A 126 11.27 -19.68 0.22
CA PRO A 126 12.22 -20.77 0.08
C PRO A 126 11.52 -22.13 -0.10
N HIS A 127 12.18 -23.04 -0.81
CA HIS A 127 11.63 -24.38 -1.07
C HIS A 127 12.03 -25.42 -0.03
N GLU A 128 13.02 -25.12 0.78
CA GLU A 128 13.52 -25.97 1.84
C GLU A 128 13.08 -25.44 3.23
N PRO A 129 12.68 -26.29 4.18
CA PRO A 129 12.53 -27.75 4.02
C PRO A 129 11.27 -28.19 3.24
N LYS A 130 10.27 -27.34 3.13
CA LYS A 130 9.03 -27.54 2.34
C LYS A 130 8.45 -26.21 1.93
N LYS A 131 7.79 -26.15 0.76
CA LYS A 131 7.00 -24.98 0.38
C LYS A 131 5.94 -24.70 1.45
N PRO A 132 5.72 -23.42 1.82
CA PRO A 132 4.72 -23.09 2.82
C PRO A 132 3.31 -23.42 2.34
N LEU A 133 2.48 -23.84 3.27
CA LEU A 133 1.05 -23.95 3.02
C LEU A 133 0.45 -22.54 3.12
N LEU A 134 0.12 -21.94 1.99
CA LEU A 134 -0.50 -20.63 1.94
C LEU A 134 -2.04 -20.75 1.81
N PRO A 135 -2.79 -19.74 2.28
CA PRO A 135 -4.24 -19.74 2.20
C PRO A 135 -4.69 -19.74 0.74
N ALA A 136 -5.74 -20.48 0.41
CA ALA A 136 -6.28 -20.52 -0.96
C ALA A 136 -6.74 -19.13 -1.45
N LYS A 137 -7.30 -18.34 -0.54
CA LYS A 137 -7.84 -17.00 -0.78
C LYS A 137 -7.27 -16.00 0.24
N PRO A 138 -6.08 -15.44 -0.01
CA PRO A 138 -5.43 -14.54 0.94
C PRO A 138 -6.26 -13.31 1.31
N GLU A 139 -6.99 -12.73 0.35
CA GLU A 139 -7.87 -11.57 0.59
C GLU A 139 -9.09 -11.89 1.47
N GLU A 140 -9.41 -13.16 1.69
CA GLU A 140 -10.52 -13.58 2.55
C GLU A 140 -10.07 -13.99 3.94
N LEU A 141 -8.76 -13.97 4.19
CA LEU A 141 -8.22 -14.16 5.55
C LEU A 141 -8.77 -13.06 6.46
N TRP A 142 -9.32 -13.50 7.57
CA TRP A 142 -9.80 -12.60 8.59
C TRP A 142 -9.84 -13.27 9.95
N GLY A 143 -9.57 -12.47 10.98
CA GLY A 143 -9.65 -12.90 12.35
C GLY A 143 -9.32 -11.76 13.32
N ARG A 144 -9.52 -11.98 14.60
CA ARG A 144 -8.98 -11.10 15.65
C ARG A 144 -7.45 -11.11 15.54
N LYS A 145 -6.76 -10.07 16.03
CA LYS A 145 -5.31 -9.91 15.92
C LYS A 145 -4.49 -11.11 16.45
N ASP A 146 -5.03 -11.84 17.40
CA ASP A 146 -4.47 -13.06 18.00
C ASP A 146 -4.84 -14.34 17.26
N SER A 147 -5.78 -14.26 16.31
CA SER A 147 -6.25 -15.42 15.55
C SER A 147 -5.25 -15.86 14.50
N GLU A 148 -5.07 -17.18 14.35
CA GLU A 148 -4.30 -17.82 13.27
C GLU A 148 -4.79 -17.43 11.86
N LYS A 149 -6.04 -17.00 11.73
CA LYS A 149 -6.64 -16.53 10.47
C LYS A 149 -6.38 -15.05 10.18
N HIS A 150 -5.80 -14.30 11.11
CA HIS A 150 -5.43 -12.91 10.87
C HIS A 150 -4.24 -12.84 9.90
N PRO A 151 -4.27 -12.06 8.81
CA PRO A 151 -3.22 -12.09 7.77
C PRO A 151 -1.81 -11.93 8.34
N LYS A 152 -1.62 -10.98 9.25
CA LYS A 152 -0.33 -10.73 9.90
C LYS A 152 0.15 -11.93 10.72
N LYS A 153 -0.75 -12.54 11.50
CA LYS A 153 -0.41 -13.72 12.30
C LYS A 153 -0.11 -14.93 11.43
N TYR A 154 -0.88 -15.09 10.36
CA TYR A 154 -0.66 -16.14 9.38
C TYR A 154 0.73 -16.00 8.74
N LEU A 155 1.09 -14.79 8.27
CA LEU A 155 2.39 -14.51 7.70
C LEU A 155 3.54 -14.75 8.70
N GLU A 156 3.39 -14.32 9.96
CA GLU A 156 4.36 -14.64 11.01
C GLU A 156 4.61 -16.14 11.14
N ASN A 157 3.54 -16.95 11.12
CA ASN A 157 3.66 -18.39 11.22
C ASN A 157 4.31 -19.02 9.98
N VAL A 158 4.04 -18.50 8.80
CA VAL A 158 4.74 -18.90 7.56
C VAL A 158 6.23 -18.58 7.66
N LEU A 159 6.58 -17.36 8.06
CA LEU A 159 7.99 -16.93 8.15
C LEU A 159 8.78 -17.70 9.21
N LYS A 160 8.17 -18.09 10.33
CA LYS A 160 8.79 -18.93 11.35
C LYS A 160 9.26 -20.29 10.82
N GLN A 161 8.59 -20.85 9.81
CA GLN A 161 9.00 -22.12 9.19
C GLN A 161 10.37 -21.99 8.49
N PHE A 162 10.78 -20.78 8.15
CA PHE A 162 12.06 -20.46 7.53
C PHE A 162 13.01 -19.74 8.48
N HIS A 163 12.76 -19.76 9.79
CA HIS A 163 13.53 -19.04 10.80
C HIS A 163 13.63 -17.52 10.55
N GLN A 164 12.60 -16.95 9.91
CA GLN A 164 12.51 -15.52 9.61
C GLN A 164 11.52 -14.82 10.54
N THR A 165 11.75 -13.53 10.77
CA THR A 165 10.84 -12.64 11.47
C THR A 165 10.31 -11.56 10.52
N PRO A 166 9.06 -11.10 10.68
CA PRO A 166 8.54 -10.00 9.88
C PRO A 166 9.43 -8.76 9.94
N SER A 167 9.87 -8.29 8.80
CA SER A 167 10.68 -7.08 8.67
C SER A 167 10.47 -6.44 7.30
N ALA A 168 10.85 -5.17 7.15
CA ALA A 168 10.79 -4.46 5.88
C ALA A 168 11.60 -5.19 4.78
N ASP A 169 12.80 -5.69 5.13
CA ASP A 169 13.68 -6.36 4.19
C ASP A 169 13.09 -7.71 3.72
N ILE A 170 12.52 -8.49 4.63
CA ILE A 170 11.86 -9.75 4.29
C ILE A 170 10.62 -9.49 3.42
N PHE A 171 9.83 -8.47 3.71
CA PHE A 171 8.66 -8.13 2.91
C PHE A 171 9.05 -7.66 1.51
N SER A 172 10.07 -6.81 1.38
CA SER A 172 10.64 -6.43 0.09
C SER A 172 11.12 -7.64 -0.69
N TRP A 173 11.86 -8.52 -0.05
CA TRP A 173 12.38 -9.74 -0.66
C TRP A 173 11.25 -10.66 -1.18
N ILE A 174 10.17 -10.86 -0.42
CA ILE A 174 9.01 -11.64 -0.87
C ILE A 174 8.40 -11.01 -2.13
N ILE A 175 8.19 -9.69 -2.15
CA ILE A 175 7.64 -9.00 -3.32
C ILE A 175 8.57 -9.11 -4.52
N GLU A 176 9.86 -8.96 -4.34
CA GLU A 176 10.84 -9.10 -5.43
C GLU A 176 10.81 -10.50 -6.08
N LYS A 177 10.57 -11.54 -5.28
CA LYS A 177 10.45 -12.93 -5.76
C LYS A 177 9.07 -13.29 -6.27
N SER A 178 8.02 -12.56 -5.86
CA SER A 178 6.64 -12.86 -6.24
C SER A 178 6.37 -12.60 -7.73
N ASP A 179 5.51 -13.41 -8.31
CA ASP A 179 4.88 -13.12 -9.60
C ASP A 179 3.64 -12.25 -9.38
N LEU A 180 3.61 -11.06 -10.00
CA LEU A 180 2.52 -10.10 -9.86
C LEU A 180 1.19 -10.63 -10.43
N GLU A 181 1.24 -11.46 -11.47
CA GLU A 181 0.03 -12.07 -12.03
C GLU A 181 -0.55 -13.14 -11.08
N ILE A 182 0.30 -13.86 -10.34
CA ILE A 182 -0.16 -14.76 -9.27
C ILE A 182 -0.82 -13.97 -8.14
N ILE A 183 -0.22 -12.86 -7.70
CA ILE A 183 -0.82 -12.01 -6.66
C ILE A 183 -2.17 -11.48 -7.15
N LYS A 184 -2.24 -10.98 -8.37
CA LYS A 184 -3.47 -10.47 -8.98
C LYS A 184 -4.56 -11.53 -9.10
N ALA A 185 -4.21 -12.75 -9.51
CA ALA A 185 -5.17 -13.86 -9.62
C ALA A 185 -5.73 -14.29 -8.26
N ARG A 186 -4.93 -14.20 -7.19
CA ARG A 186 -5.29 -14.64 -5.83
C ARG A 186 -5.83 -13.53 -4.93
N CYS A 187 -5.56 -12.27 -5.29
CA CYS A 187 -6.05 -11.06 -4.65
C CYS A 187 -6.72 -10.14 -5.68
N PRO A 188 -7.76 -10.61 -6.42
CA PRO A 188 -8.29 -9.89 -7.58
C PRO A 188 -8.96 -8.58 -7.21
N LYS A 189 -9.58 -8.49 -6.03
CA LYS A 189 -10.34 -7.31 -5.64
C LYS A 189 -9.43 -6.15 -5.23
N SER A 190 -8.50 -6.37 -4.33
CA SER A 190 -7.64 -5.30 -3.82
C SER A 190 -6.36 -5.14 -4.61
N PHE A 191 -5.60 -6.21 -4.81
CA PHE A 191 -4.37 -6.13 -5.59
C PHE A 191 -4.64 -5.93 -7.08
N GLY A 192 -5.66 -6.58 -7.62
CA GLY A 192 -6.06 -6.39 -9.03
C GLY A 192 -6.41 -4.93 -9.33
N GLN A 193 -7.18 -4.27 -8.47
CA GLN A 193 -7.51 -2.86 -8.60
C GLN A 193 -6.26 -1.98 -8.43
N PHE A 194 -5.49 -2.20 -7.38
CA PHE A 194 -4.23 -1.48 -7.14
C PHE A 194 -3.29 -1.56 -8.36
N TYR A 195 -3.11 -2.75 -8.94
CA TYR A 195 -2.22 -2.96 -10.07
C TYR A 195 -2.67 -2.18 -11.31
N ALA A 196 -3.97 -2.19 -11.63
CA ALA A 196 -4.53 -1.42 -12.73
C ALA A 196 -4.39 0.10 -12.51
N ASP A 197 -4.68 0.55 -11.28
CA ASP A 197 -4.54 1.97 -10.91
C ASP A 197 -3.07 2.42 -10.95
N LEU A 198 -2.13 1.56 -10.50
CA LEU A 198 -0.71 1.84 -10.53
C LEU A 198 -0.20 1.98 -11.97
N GLN A 199 -0.62 1.13 -12.89
CA GLN A 199 -0.25 1.26 -14.31
C GLN A 199 -0.73 2.59 -14.90
N THR A 200 -1.98 2.97 -14.61
CA THR A 200 -2.54 4.26 -15.04
C THR A 200 -1.79 5.44 -14.41
N PHE A 201 -1.47 5.32 -13.12
CA PHE A 201 -0.74 6.34 -12.36
C PHE A 201 0.66 6.58 -12.93
N ILE A 202 1.40 5.51 -13.24
CA ILE A 202 2.75 5.59 -13.80
C ILE A 202 2.73 6.23 -15.19
N THR A 203 1.79 5.86 -16.05
CA THR A 203 1.64 6.45 -17.40
C THR A 203 1.46 7.96 -17.30
N LYS A 204 0.55 8.43 -16.44
CA LYS A 204 0.30 9.86 -16.24
C LYS A 204 1.44 10.64 -15.58
N ALA A 205 2.29 9.96 -14.82
CA ALA A 205 3.42 10.60 -14.14
C ALA A 205 4.66 10.72 -15.04
N GLY A 206 4.67 10.01 -16.19
CA GLY A 206 5.71 10.05 -17.20
C GLY A 206 5.46 11.10 -18.32
N ASP A 207 4.23 11.57 -18.42
CA ASP A 207 3.81 12.67 -19.31
C ASP A 207 4.04 14.05 -18.63
#